data_f619c85a5e46557ce88c0bb334ebac47
#
_entry.id   f619c85a5e46557ce88c0bb334ebac47
#
_cell.length_a   1.000
_cell.length_b   1.000
_cell.length_c   1.000
_cell.angle_alpha   90.00
_cell.angle_beta   90.00
_cell.angle_gamma   90.00
#
_symmetry.space_group_name_H-M   'P 1'
#
loop_
_entity.id
_entity.type
_entity.pdbx_description
1 polymer ?
#
loop_
_entity_poly.entity_id
_entity_poly.type
_entity_poly.pdbx_seq_one_letter_code
_entity_poly.pdbx_strand_id
1 'polypeptide(L)'
;MSTEKTNDNNDTNITINIPKKVNGELSTLKQNTEEDEIISQKEEMIKKQRQITNFDNNNEETPKTNNIINKPYCYHKLGNCHAFFGNNNGDPLIIIGPQWPMFLALTFVLNTIVWFFIIRFWNTYSRTYKGIGMFFAIFFQSTFTYCFVANPGFPKNDIGRQTGIPKEQYKFCPECKIYYDLNKKVNHCFDCGICIEGYDHHCPWVSKCIGKRNLYSFYCFMTGILLNFGFAVVCVTTLGAQ
;
A
#
# COMPACT_ATOMS: atom_id res chain seq x y z
N MET A 1 -66.44 42.16 22.66
CA MET A 1 -66.61 40.95 23.47
C MET A 1 -65.31 40.22 23.42
N SER A 2 -64.46 40.47 24.43
CA SER A 2 -64.08 39.49 25.47
C SER A 2 -63.15 38.41 24.89
N THR A 3 -61.98 38.11 25.31
CA THR A 3 -61.28 38.27 26.63
C THR A 3 -59.80 38.01 26.44
N GLU A 4 -59.01 38.80 27.20
CA GLU A 4 -57.65 38.57 27.52
C GLU A 4 -57.36 37.15 28.06
N LYS A 5 -56.18 36.61 27.78
CA LYS A 5 -55.41 35.86 28.79
C LYS A 5 -53.90 36.01 28.53
N THR A 6 -53.31 36.74 29.41
CA THR A 6 -51.88 36.83 29.76
C THR A 6 -51.36 35.45 30.16
N ASN A 7 -50.14 35.10 29.74
CA ASN A 7 -49.29 34.12 30.43
C ASN A 7 -47.87 34.68 30.49
N ASP A 8 -47.55 35.17 31.63
CA ASP A 8 -46.18 35.49 32.10
C ASP A 8 -45.39 34.17 32.22
N ASN A 9 -44.30 34.02 31.49
CA ASN A 9 -43.25 33.08 31.86
C ASN A 9 -41.97 33.89 32.15
N ASN A 10 -41.74 34.08 33.43
CA ASN A 10 -40.49 34.55 34.01
C ASN A 10 -39.41 33.52 33.82
N ASP A 11 -38.56 33.69 32.78
CA ASP A 11 -37.25 33.04 32.74
C ASP A 11 -36.25 33.91 33.52
N THR A 12 -36.03 33.53 34.76
CA THR A 12 -34.96 34.06 35.62
C THR A 12 -33.61 33.54 35.09
N ASN A 13 -32.97 34.33 34.23
CA ASN A 13 -31.56 34.13 33.88
C ASN A 13 -30.69 34.37 35.12
N ILE A 14 -30.31 33.31 35.81
CA ILE A 14 -29.29 33.34 36.85
C ILE A 14 -27.93 33.50 36.16
N THR A 15 -27.47 34.74 36.06
CA THR A 15 -26.11 35.05 35.66
C THR A 15 -25.17 34.73 36.80
N ILE A 16 -24.56 33.57 36.81
CA ILE A 16 -23.50 33.21 37.78
C ILE A 16 -22.24 33.99 37.37
N ASN A 17 -21.96 35.08 38.12
CA ASN A 17 -20.69 35.81 38.04
C ASN A 17 -19.58 34.96 38.64
N ILE A 18 -18.85 34.23 37.81
CA ILE A 18 -17.63 33.51 38.21
C ILE A 18 -16.50 34.54 38.30
N PRO A 19 -15.82 34.68 39.46
CA PRO A 19 -14.73 35.65 39.60
C PRO A 19 -13.61 35.39 38.60
N LYS A 20 -13.14 36.40 37.90
CA LYS A 20 -12.05 36.33 36.90
C LYS A 20 -10.78 35.58 37.37
N LYS A 21 -10.57 35.49 38.68
CA LYS A 21 -9.44 34.83 39.32
C LYS A 21 -9.46 33.28 39.16
N VAL A 22 -10.67 32.66 39.15
CA VAL A 22 -10.84 31.21 39.01
C VAL A 22 -10.56 30.76 37.59
N ASN A 23 -10.88 31.60 36.58
CA ASN A 23 -10.60 31.27 35.19
C ASN A 23 -9.09 31.29 34.84
N GLY A 24 -8.29 32.12 35.55
CA GLY A 24 -6.84 32.16 35.41
C GLY A 24 -6.16 30.88 35.96
N GLU A 25 -6.60 30.44 37.14
CA GLU A 25 -6.07 29.20 37.75
C GLU A 25 -6.46 27.95 36.99
N LEU A 26 -7.67 27.91 36.42
CA LEU A 26 -8.15 26.76 35.63
C LEU A 26 -7.42 26.66 34.28
N SER A 27 -7.08 27.80 33.66
CA SER A 27 -6.28 27.80 32.42
C SER A 27 -4.83 27.38 32.66
N THR A 28 -4.25 27.80 33.78
CA THR A 28 -2.89 27.45 34.19
C THR A 28 -2.79 25.95 34.56
N LEU A 29 -3.80 25.40 35.23
CA LEU A 29 -3.90 23.98 35.55
C LEU A 29 -4.04 23.11 34.30
N LYS A 30 -4.84 23.57 33.31
CA LYS A 30 -4.96 22.84 32.04
C LYS A 30 -3.66 22.86 31.22
N GLN A 31 -2.96 23.99 31.17
CA GLN A 31 -1.67 24.09 30.51
C GLN A 31 -0.61 23.17 31.15
N ASN A 32 -0.58 23.14 32.50
CA ASN A 32 0.36 22.24 33.21
C ASN A 32 0.05 20.76 32.96
N THR A 33 -1.24 20.37 32.88
CA THR A 33 -1.60 18.96 32.57
C THR A 33 -1.27 18.56 31.13
N GLU A 34 -1.40 19.44 30.13
CA GLU A 34 -1.00 19.19 28.76
C GLU A 34 0.53 19.12 28.63
N GLU A 35 1.27 19.99 29.33
CA GLU A 35 2.74 19.93 29.36
C GLU A 35 3.26 18.66 30.04
N ASP A 36 2.65 18.22 31.14
CA ASP A 36 2.99 16.97 31.84
C ASP A 36 2.69 15.74 30.97
N GLU A 37 1.62 15.75 30.19
CA GLU A 37 1.29 14.68 29.26
C GLU A 37 2.27 14.61 28.09
N ILE A 38 2.68 15.76 27.53
CA ILE A 38 3.70 15.86 26.49
C ILE A 38 5.06 15.40 27.00
N ILE A 39 5.43 15.76 28.24
CA ILE A 39 6.68 15.33 28.87
C ILE A 39 6.65 13.82 29.08
N SER A 40 5.56 13.26 29.58
CA SER A 40 5.39 11.81 29.77
C SER A 40 5.52 11.04 28.46
N GLN A 41 4.90 11.51 27.37
CA GLN A 41 5.03 10.90 26.04
C GLN A 41 6.47 10.99 25.50
N LYS A 42 7.15 12.12 25.72
CA LYS A 42 8.58 12.25 25.35
C LYS A 42 9.48 11.31 26.13
N GLU A 43 9.25 11.16 27.44
CA GLU A 43 10.01 10.23 28.27
C GLU A 43 9.78 8.76 27.85
N GLU A 44 8.55 8.40 27.49
CA GLU A 44 8.25 7.05 26.97
C GLU A 44 8.94 6.80 25.65
N MET A 45 8.93 7.79 24.73
CA MET A 45 9.67 7.70 23.48
C MET A 45 11.19 7.59 23.73
N ILE A 46 11.74 8.36 24.66
CA ILE A 46 13.17 8.29 25.04
C ILE A 46 13.51 6.93 25.68
N LYS A 47 12.63 6.37 26.51
CA LYS A 47 12.80 5.02 27.09
C LYS A 47 12.76 3.95 25.99
N LYS A 48 11.82 4.02 25.05
CA LYS A 48 11.77 3.13 23.87
C LYS A 48 13.04 3.26 23.02
N GLN A 49 13.51 4.48 22.83
CA GLN A 49 14.74 4.75 22.06
C GLN A 49 16.00 4.23 22.78
N ARG A 50 16.09 4.36 24.11
CA ARG A 50 17.17 3.77 24.92
C ARG A 50 17.14 2.25 24.96
N GLN A 51 15.95 1.63 24.95
CA GLN A 51 15.83 0.17 24.82
C GLN A 51 16.36 -0.31 23.46
N ILE A 52 16.09 0.44 22.38
CA ILE A 52 16.60 0.14 21.04
C ILE A 52 18.13 0.27 21.01
N THR A 53 18.69 1.35 21.58
CA THR A 53 20.14 1.57 21.63
C THR A 53 20.88 0.59 22.55
N ASN A 54 20.27 0.16 23.66
CA ASN A 54 20.84 -0.85 24.55
C ASN A 54 20.77 -2.26 23.95
N PHE A 55 19.76 -2.53 23.11
CA PHE A 55 19.68 -3.77 22.34
C PHE A 55 20.79 -3.86 21.29
N ASP A 56 21.15 -2.72 20.68
CA ASP A 56 22.26 -2.63 19.71
C ASP A 56 23.66 -2.77 20.37
N ASN A 57 23.81 -2.34 21.64
CA ASN A 57 25.11 -2.37 22.34
C ASN A 57 25.43 -3.70 23.02
N ASN A 58 24.43 -4.53 23.32
CA ASN A 58 24.63 -5.83 24.00
C ASN A 58 24.68 -7.02 23.02
N ASN A 59 24.42 -6.81 21.74
CA ASN A 59 24.53 -7.80 20.69
C ASN A 59 25.58 -7.36 19.67
N GLU A 60 26.88 -7.43 20.05
CA GLU A 60 27.99 -7.47 19.09
C GLU A 60 28.06 -8.78 18.28
N GLU A 61 27.13 -9.71 18.49
CA GLU A 61 26.79 -10.64 17.44
C GLU A 61 26.08 -9.82 16.35
N THR A 62 26.87 -9.49 15.31
CA THR A 62 26.32 -9.02 14.03
C THR A 62 25.07 -9.83 13.74
N PRO A 63 23.87 -9.22 13.65
CA PRO A 63 22.69 -9.97 13.29
C PRO A 63 23.09 -10.73 12.03
N LYS A 64 23.00 -12.06 12.06
CA LYS A 64 23.13 -12.88 10.86
C LYS A 64 22.10 -12.31 9.92
N THR A 65 22.51 -11.26 9.21
CA THR A 65 21.75 -10.64 8.13
C THR A 65 21.31 -11.81 7.30
N ASN A 66 19.99 -12.01 7.20
CA ASN A 66 19.44 -12.90 6.23
C ASN A 66 20.19 -12.55 4.94
N ASN A 67 21.18 -13.37 4.59
CA ASN A 67 22.15 -13.11 3.56
C ASN A 67 21.36 -12.57 2.37
N ILE A 68 21.47 -11.27 2.10
CA ILE A 68 21.14 -10.76 0.80
C ILE A 68 22.03 -11.58 -0.10
N ILE A 69 21.41 -12.45 -0.84
CA ILE A 69 22.09 -13.45 -1.63
C ILE A 69 22.79 -12.65 -2.73
N ASN A 70 24.04 -12.26 -2.49
CA ASN A 70 24.91 -11.66 -3.51
C ASN A 70 25.37 -12.71 -4.52
N LYS A 71 24.56 -13.75 -4.74
CA LYS A 71 24.77 -14.83 -5.69
C LYS A 71 23.49 -15.06 -6.49
N PRO A 72 23.60 -15.44 -7.75
CA PRO A 72 22.43 -15.81 -8.54
C PRO A 72 21.76 -17.04 -7.92
N TYR A 73 20.44 -17.06 -7.91
CA TYR A 73 19.64 -18.18 -7.42
C TYR A 73 18.47 -18.46 -8.37
N CYS A 74 18.05 -19.73 -8.42
CA CYS A 74 16.87 -20.10 -9.20
C CYS A 74 15.56 -19.84 -8.43
N TYR A 75 15.56 -20.10 -7.13
CA TYR A 75 14.40 -19.92 -6.26
C TYR A 75 14.82 -19.48 -4.86
N HIS A 76 14.06 -18.55 -4.27
CA HIS A 76 14.19 -18.12 -2.88
C HIS A 76 12.84 -17.67 -2.32
N LYS A 77 12.59 -17.95 -1.04
CA LYS A 77 11.39 -17.46 -0.35
C LYS A 77 11.71 -16.12 0.32
N LEU A 78 11.00 -15.06 -0.06
CA LEU A 78 11.12 -13.72 0.52
C LEU A 78 9.84 -13.39 1.29
N GLY A 79 9.91 -13.45 2.63
CA GLY A 79 8.70 -13.34 3.45
C GLY A 79 7.66 -14.37 3.04
N ASN A 80 6.47 -13.94 2.65
CA ASN A 80 5.39 -14.78 2.13
C ASN A 80 5.39 -14.90 0.60
N CYS A 81 6.35 -14.27 -0.09
CA CYS A 81 6.47 -14.29 -1.54
C CYS A 81 7.47 -15.33 -2.02
N HIS A 82 7.29 -15.80 -3.26
CA HIS A 82 8.18 -16.68 -3.97
C HIS A 82 8.98 -15.90 -5.02
N ALA A 83 10.28 -15.88 -4.89
CA ALA A 83 11.21 -15.17 -5.75
C ALA A 83 11.96 -16.13 -6.65
N PHE A 84 12.05 -15.82 -7.95
CA PHE A 84 12.70 -16.67 -8.93
C PHE A 84 13.71 -15.86 -9.74
N PHE A 85 14.77 -16.55 -10.17
CA PHE A 85 15.82 -16.02 -11.04
C PHE A 85 16.47 -14.75 -10.48
N GLY A 86 17.05 -14.86 -9.29
CA GLY A 86 17.86 -13.80 -8.70
C GLY A 86 19.12 -13.54 -9.51
N ASN A 87 19.39 -12.26 -9.81
CA ASN A 87 20.61 -11.83 -10.47
C ASN A 87 21.82 -11.83 -9.50
N ASN A 88 23.00 -11.45 -9.98
CA ASN A 88 24.24 -11.38 -9.17
C ASN A 88 24.14 -10.41 -7.98
N ASN A 89 23.17 -9.47 -8.01
CA ASN A 89 22.91 -8.53 -6.92
C ASN A 89 21.81 -9.03 -5.97
N GLY A 90 21.33 -10.26 -6.13
CA GLY A 90 20.24 -10.84 -5.34
C GLY A 90 18.84 -10.32 -5.70
N ASP A 91 18.71 -9.44 -6.70
CA ASP A 91 17.40 -8.92 -7.14
C ASP A 91 16.66 -9.98 -7.96
N PRO A 92 15.47 -10.43 -7.52
CA PRO A 92 14.69 -11.40 -8.29
C PRO A 92 14.08 -10.77 -9.55
N LEU A 93 14.06 -11.56 -10.61
CA LEU A 93 13.40 -11.19 -11.87
C LEU A 93 11.89 -11.38 -11.76
N ILE A 94 11.47 -12.51 -11.18
CA ILE A 94 10.07 -12.90 -11.03
C ILE A 94 9.72 -13.01 -9.55
N ILE A 95 8.59 -12.42 -9.16
CA ILE A 95 8.03 -12.51 -7.82
C ILE A 95 6.55 -12.88 -7.88
N ILE A 96 6.20 -13.94 -7.18
CA ILE A 96 4.83 -14.38 -6.98
C ILE A 96 4.45 -14.13 -5.52
N GLY A 97 3.40 -13.37 -5.28
CA GLY A 97 2.92 -13.04 -3.95
C GLY A 97 2.06 -14.15 -3.31
N PRO A 98 1.65 -13.97 -2.05
CA PRO A 98 0.92 -14.98 -1.29
C PRO A 98 -0.50 -15.26 -1.83
N GLN A 99 -1.16 -14.28 -2.47
CA GLN A 99 -2.51 -14.45 -3.03
C GLN A 99 -2.53 -14.94 -4.49
N TRP A 100 -1.51 -15.68 -4.94
CA TRP A 100 -1.49 -16.24 -6.30
C TRP A 100 -2.74 -17.05 -6.69
N PRO A 101 -3.47 -17.74 -5.77
CA PRO A 101 -4.70 -18.41 -6.13
C PRO A 101 -5.80 -17.45 -6.58
N MET A 102 -5.88 -16.24 -5.98
CA MET A 102 -6.82 -15.20 -6.42
C MET A 102 -6.53 -14.73 -7.84
N PHE A 103 -5.25 -14.53 -8.18
CA PHE A 103 -4.85 -14.20 -9.54
C PHE A 103 -5.28 -15.28 -10.54
N LEU A 104 -5.06 -16.56 -10.23
CA LEU A 104 -5.48 -17.67 -11.10
C LEU A 104 -7.00 -17.72 -11.26
N ALA A 105 -7.75 -17.59 -10.17
CA ALA A 105 -9.21 -17.59 -10.21
C ALA A 105 -9.74 -16.43 -11.07
N LEU A 106 -9.22 -15.21 -10.85
CA LEU A 106 -9.62 -14.05 -11.63
C LEU A 106 -9.24 -14.20 -13.10
N THR A 107 -8.04 -14.68 -13.40
CA THR A 107 -7.59 -14.95 -14.77
C THR A 107 -8.51 -15.95 -15.46
N PHE A 108 -8.90 -17.03 -14.79
CA PHE A 108 -9.83 -18.01 -15.31
C PHE A 108 -11.20 -17.39 -15.63
N VAL A 109 -11.78 -16.65 -14.69
CA VAL A 109 -13.08 -15.98 -14.87
C VAL A 109 -13.04 -14.99 -16.03
N LEU A 110 -12.05 -14.11 -16.07
CA LEU A 110 -11.92 -13.09 -17.12
C LEU A 110 -11.72 -13.73 -18.51
N ASN A 111 -10.86 -14.74 -18.62
CA ASN A 111 -10.67 -15.46 -19.89
C ASN A 111 -11.96 -16.17 -20.33
N THR A 112 -12.68 -16.81 -19.40
CA THR A 112 -13.95 -17.48 -19.71
C THR A 112 -14.96 -16.47 -20.28
N ILE A 113 -15.08 -15.27 -19.67
CA ILE A 113 -15.96 -14.20 -20.16
C ILE A 113 -15.53 -13.73 -21.56
N VAL A 114 -14.24 -13.45 -21.76
CA VAL A 114 -13.72 -12.98 -23.06
C VAL A 114 -13.95 -14.02 -24.15
N TRP A 115 -13.63 -15.29 -23.90
CA TRP A 115 -13.85 -16.36 -24.87
C TRP A 115 -15.34 -16.62 -25.18
N PHE A 116 -16.20 -16.52 -24.14
CA PHE A 116 -17.66 -16.61 -24.33
C PHE A 116 -18.15 -15.54 -25.31
N PHE A 117 -17.73 -14.27 -25.11
CA PHE A 117 -18.12 -13.18 -26.02
C PHE A 117 -17.53 -13.36 -27.42
N ILE A 118 -16.27 -13.76 -27.54
CA ILE A 118 -15.65 -14.02 -28.86
C ILE A 118 -16.42 -15.11 -29.61
N ILE A 119 -16.71 -16.23 -28.98
CA ILE A 119 -17.41 -17.36 -29.64
C ILE A 119 -18.82 -16.98 -29.96
N ARG A 120 -19.57 -16.37 -29.01
CA ARG A 120 -21.00 -16.05 -29.16
C ARG A 120 -21.28 -15.04 -30.29
N PHE A 121 -20.40 -14.08 -30.45
CA PHE A 121 -20.58 -12.98 -31.41
C PHE A 121 -19.60 -13.02 -32.59
N TRP A 122 -18.89 -14.11 -32.79
CA TRP A 122 -17.87 -14.21 -33.83
C TRP A 122 -18.41 -13.88 -35.23
N ASN A 123 -19.61 -14.35 -35.58
CA ASN A 123 -20.19 -14.15 -36.90
C ASN A 123 -20.86 -12.79 -37.08
N THR A 124 -21.13 -12.08 -35.98
CA THR A 124 -21.84 -10.80 -36.01
C THR A 124 -20.92 -9.63 -36.35
N TYR A 125 -19.67 -9.70 -35.91
CA TYR A 125 -18.72 -8.59 -36.08
C TYR A 125 -17.90 -8.68 -37.37
N SER A 126 -17.59 -7.48 -37.92
CA SER A 126 -16.67 -7.36 -39.04
C SER A 126 -15.22 -7.79 -38.66
N ARG A 127 -14.37 -8.03 -39.64
CA ARG A 127 -12.99 -8.40 -39.43
C ARG A 127 -12.22 -7.33 -38.60
N THR A 128 -12.52 -6.06 -38.82
CA THR A 128 -11.88 -4.93 -38.11
C THR A 128 -12.21 -4.96 -36.62
N TYR A 129 -13.48 -5.12 -36.25
CA TYR A 129 -13.88 -5.23 -34.84
C TYR A 129 -13.24 -6.43 -34.14
N LYS A 130 -13.16 -7.57 -34.81
CA LYS A 130 -12.45 -8.76 -34.28
C LYS A 130 -10.98 -8.47 -34.02
N GLY A 131 -10.29 -7.82 -34.98
CA GLY A 131 -8.87 -7.47 -34.84
C GLY A 131 -8.62 -6.53 -33.66
N ILE A 132 -9.43 -5.49 -33.52
CA ILE A 132 -9.32 -4.52 -32.41
C ILE A 132 -9.60 -5.20 -31.06
N GLY A 133 -10.67 -6.00 -30.99
CA GLY A 133 -11.02 -6.72 -29.74
C GLY A 133 -9.94 -7.70 -29.32
N MET A 134 -9.37 -8.47 -30.24
CA MET A 134 -8.25 -9.37 -29.94
C MET A 134 -7.01 -8.59 -29.50
N PHE A 135 -6.70 -7.49 -30.13
CA PHE A 135 -5.57 -6.64 -29.71
C PHE A 135 -5.72 -6.16 -28.26
N PHE A 136 -6.89 -5.65 -27.88
CA PHE A 136 -7.15 -5.19 -26.52
C PHE A 136 -7.13 -6.35 -25.52
N ALA A 137 -7.67 -7.51 -25.87
CA ALA A 137 -7.65 -8.69 -25.02
C ALA A 137 -6.20 -9.19 -24.79
N ILE A 138 -5.36 -9.25 -25.81
CA ILE A 138 -3.95 -9.63 -25.69
C ILE A 138 -3.18 -8.59 -24.88
N PHE A 139 -3.38 -7.31 -25.14
CA PHE A 139 -2.75 -6.22 -24.38
C PHE A 139 -3.07 -6.32 -22.89
N PHE A 140 -4.36 -6.45 -22.54
CA PHE A 140 -4.81 -6.62 -21.17
C PHE A 140 -4.19 -7.86 -20.51
N GLN A 141 -4.27 -9.03 -21.16
CA GLN A 141 -3.75 -10.27 -20.60
C GLN A 141 -2.22 -10.21 -20.39
N SER A 142 -1.50 -9.61 -21.33
CA SER A 142 -0.05 -9.45 -21.24
C SER A 142 0.35 -8.52 -20.09
N THR A 143 -0.30 -7.35 -19.96
CA THR A 143 -0.01 -6.40 -18.90
C THR A 143 -0.41 -6.92 -17.53
N PHE A 144 -1.52 -7.66 -17.42
CA PHE A 144 -1.98 -8.30 -16.20
C PHE A 144 -0.99 -9.39 -15.73
N THR A 145 -0.58 -10.28 -16.65
CA THR A 145 0.40 -11.32 -16.35
C THR A 145 1.77 -10.75 -16.00
N TYR A 146 2.20 -9.69 -16.72
CA TYR A 146 3.45 -9.01 -16.40
C TYR A 146 3.40 -8.37 -15.01
N CYS A 147 2.31 -7.69 -14.66
CA CYS A 147 2.12 -7.11 -13.33
C CYS A 147 2.15 -8.18 -12.22
N PHE A 148 1.58 -9.37 -12.49
CA PHE A 148 1.61 -10.52 -11.58
C PHE A 148 3.04 -11.04 -11.32
N VAL A 149 3.93 -11.07 -12.30
CA VAL A 149 5.30 -11.59 -12.13
C VAL A 149 6.32 -10.53 -11.80
N ALA A 150 6.08 -9.26 -12.13
CA ALA A 150 7.03 -8.17 -11.99
C ALA A 150 7.44 -7.92 -10.52
N ASN A 151 8.72 -7.62 -10.32
CA ASN A 151 9.27 -7.27 -9.02
C ASN A 151 8.74 -5.92 -8.54
N PRO A 152 8.13 -5.81 -7.34
CA PRO A 152 7.62 -4.54 -6.81
C PRO A 152 8.72 -3.55 -6.40
N GLY A 153 9.93 -4.04 -6.16
CA GLY A 153 11.06 -3.27 -5.64
C GLY A 153 11.30 -3.48 -4.15
N PHE A 154 12.51 -3.85 -3.81
CA PHE A 154 12.93 -4.05 -2.41
C PHE A 154 13.97 -3.01 -2.02
N PRO A 155 13.90 -2.48 -0.77
CA PRO A 155 14.95 -1.62 -0.26
C PRO A 155 16.25 -2.41 -0.13
N LYS A 156 17.36 -1.80 -0.57
CA LYS A 156 18.69 -2.39 -0.38
C LYS A 156 19.13 -2.26 1.07
N ASN A 157 19.57 -3.35 1.66
CA ASN A 157 19.94 -3.44 3.07
C ASN A 157 21.29 -2.74 3.41
N ASP A 158 22.08 -2.34 2.41
CA ASP A 158 23.48 -1.92 2.60
C ASP A 158 23.69 -0.43 2.87
N ILE A 159 22.63 0.36 2.88
CA ILE A 159 22.74 1.82 2.81
C ILE A 159 23.36 2.41 4.08
N GLY A 160 23.09 1.83 5.26
CA GLY A 160 23.55 2.40 6.54
C GLY A 160 25.02 2.22 6.87
N ARG A 161 25.70 1.21 6.32
CA ARG A 161 27.12 0.91 6.63
C ARG A 161 28.11 1.49 5.63
N GLN A 162 27.71 1.69 4.38
CA GLN A 162 28.67 2.02 3.31
C GLN A 162 28.70 3.50 2.92
N THR A 163 27.71 4.31 3.26
CA THR A 163 27.56 5.65 2.69
C THR A 163 27.88 6.81 3.64
N GLY A 164 28.29 6.54 4.89
CA GLY A 164 28.60 7.61 5.86
C GLY A 164 27.40 8.55 6.17
N ILE A 165 26.19 8.15 5.82
CA ILE A 165 24.97 8.93 6.09
C ILE A 165 24.65 8.84 7.59
N PRO A 166 24.28 9.94 8.26
CA PRO A 166 23.94 9.97 9.67
C PRO A 166 22.79 9.00 10.02
N LYS A 167 22.87 8.34 11.19
CA LYS A 167 21.87 7.36 11.65
C LYS A 167 20.46 7.93 11.73
N GLU A 168 20.32 9.23 11.91
CA GLU A 168 19.06 9.97 11.99
C GLU A 168 18.27 9.97 10.67
N GLN A 169 18.93 9.63 9.57
CA GLN A 169 18.30 9.57 8.24
C GLN A 169 17.79 8.18 7.86
N TYR A 170 17.89 7.22 8.77
CA TYR A 170 17.44 5.85 8.54
C TYR A 170 16.33 5.46 9.49
N LYS A 171 15.40 4.65 8.96
CA LYS A 171 14.36 3.97 9.74
C LYS A 171 14.64 2.46 9.75
N PHE A 172 14.43 1.84 10.90
CA PHE A 172 14.58 0.40 11.07
C PHE A 172 13.24 -0.30 10.96
N CYS A 173 13.16 -1.38 10.19
CA CYS A 173 12.03 -2.29 10.18
C CYS A 173 12.32 -3.49 11.09
N PRO A 174 11.60 -3.66 12.21
CA PRO A 174 11.84 -4.76 13.15
C PRO A 174 11.50 -6.14 12.55
N GLU A 175 10.52 -6.20 11.67
CA GLU A 175 10.09 -7.44 11.02
C GLU A 175 11.12 -7.97 10.01
N CYS A 176 11.61 -7.09 9.15
CA CYS A 176 12.61 -7.43 8.14
C CYS A 176 14.04 -7.33 8.63
N LYS A 177 14.28 -6.70 9.80
CA LYS A 177 15.61 -6.41 10.39
C LYS A 177 16.52 -5.66 9.42
N ILE A 178 15.97 -4.70 8.68
CA ILE A 178 16.69 -3.88 7.70
C ILE A 178 16.58 -2.40 8.05
N TYR A 179 17.62 -1.65 7.73
CA TYR A 179 17.61 -0.19 7.75
C TYR A 179 17.34 0.34 6.34
N TYR A 180 16.52 1.36 6.22
CA TYR A 180 16.22 2.02 4.96
C TYR A 180 16.17 3.54 5.11
N ASP A 181 16.49 4.25 4.04
CA ASP A 181 16.53 5.70 3.97
C ASP A 181 15.14 6.30 4.20
N LEU A 182 15.03 7.27 5.15
CA LEU A 182 13.80 8.00 5.44
C LEU A 182 13.24 8.77 4.24
N ASN A 183 14.12 9.20 3.33
CA ASN A 183 13.72 9.91 2.12
C ASN A 183 13.07 8.98 1.09
N LYS A 184 13.19 7.67 1.28
CA LYS A 184 12.54 6.69 0.42
C LYS A 184 11.21 6.28 1.02
N LYS A 185 10.16 6.30 0.21
CA LYS A 185 8.85 5.76 0.58
C LYS A 185 8.94 4.24 0.69
N VAL A 186 9.33 3.73 1.87
CA VAL A 186 9.42 2.29 2.16
C VAL A 186 8.40 1.95 3.23
N ASN A 187 7.57 0.93 3.00
CA ASN A 187 6.65 0.39 3.99
C ASN A 187 6.76 -1.13 4.06
N HIS A 188 6.63 -1.67 5.27
CA HIS A 188 6.47 -3.10 5.48
C HIS A 188 5.04 -3.52 5.13
N CYS A 189 4.90 -4.54 4.31
CA CYS A 189 3.60 -5.17 4.01
C CYS A 189 3.49 -6.47 4.80
N PHE A 190 2.52 -6.57 5.70
CA PHE A 190 2.29 -7.76 6.51
C PHE A 190 1.83 -8.96 5.68
N ASP A 191 1.01 -8.76 4.64
CA ASP A 191 0.57 -9.83 3.73
C ASP A 191 1.74 -10.45 2.98
N CYS A 192 2.63 -9.61 2.42
CA CYS A 192 3.82 -10.06 1.72
C CYS A 192 4.96 -10.47 2.68
N GLY A 193 4.95 -10.01 3.94
CA GLY A 193 5.99 -10.25 4.95
C GLY A 193 7.33 -9.59 4.62
N ILE A 194 7.32 -8.49 3.85
CA ILE A 194 8.53 -7.80 3.36
C ILE A 194 8.35 -6.29 3.23
N CYS A 195 9.47 -5.55 3.28
CA CYS A 195 9.50 -4.13 2.97
C CYS A 195 9.51 -3.89 1.45
N ILE A 196 8.73 -2.91 1.01
CA ILE A 196 8.62 -2.53 -0.40
C ILE A 196 9.06 -1.08 -0.59
N GLU A 197 9.98 -0.83 -1.54
CA GLU A 197 10.41 0.52 -1.93
C GLU A 197 9.35 1.16 -2.85
N GLY A 198 9.00 2.43 -2.56
CA GLY A 198 7.95 3.14 -3.29
C GLY A 198 6.59 2.50 -3.12
N TYR A 199 6.33 1.92 -1.92
CA TYR A 199 5.06 1.26 -1.60
C TYR A 199 3.87 2.13 -1.94
N ASP A 200 2.96 1.60 -2.75
CA ASP A 200 1.68 2.20 -3.09
C ASP A 200 0.56 1.51 -2.31
N HIS A 201 0.28 0.26 -2.62
CA HIS A 201 -0.67 -0.58 -1.89
C HIS A 201 -0.35 -2.08 -2.04
N HIS A 202 -0.99 -2.91 -1.20
CA HIS A 202 -1.07 -4.34 -1.44
C HIS A 202 -2.26 -4.63 -2.35
N CYS A 203 -2.03 -5.34 -3.45
CA CYS A 203 -3.05 -5.64 -4.46
C CYS A 203 -3.31 -7.16 -4.55
N PRO A 204 -4.40 -7.67 -3.96
CA PRO A 204 -4.72 -9.09 -4.01
C PRO A 204 -4.91 -9.63 -5.43
N TRP A 205 -5.41 -8.79 -6.35
CA TRP A 205 -5.68 -9.14 -7.74
C TRP A 205 -4.42 -9.53 -8.53
N VAL A 206 -3.29 -8.91 -8.22
CA VAL A 206 -1.97 -9.27 -8.75
C VAL A 206 -1.12 -10.02 -7.73
N SER A 207 -1.74 -10.50 -6.66
CA SER A 207 -1.19 -11.37 -5.62
C SER A 207 -0.13 -10.74 -4.70
N LYS A 208 0.25 -9.49 -4.88
CA LYS A 208 1.34 -8.83 -4.13
C LYS A 208 1.25 -7.31 -4.14
N CYS A 209 2.22 -6.66 -3.50
CA CYS A 209 2.30 -5.21 -3.47
C CYS A 209 2.60 -4.59 -4.82
N ILE A 210 2.05 -3.39 -5.01
CA ILE A 210 2.47 -2.42 -6.01
C ILE A 210 3.47 -1.47 -5.35
N GLY A 211 4.62 -1.34 -5.99
CA GLY A 211 5.73 -0.51 -5.53
C GLY A 211 6.48 0.11 -6.70
N LYS A 212 7.62 0.73 -6.41
CA LYS A 212 8.39 1.56 -7.37
C LYS A 212 8.66 0.89 -8.72
N ARG A 213 8.94 -0.43 -8.73
CA ARG A 213 9.39 -1.13 -9.93
C ARG A 213 8.25 -1.67 -10.80
N ASN A 214 7.07 -1.97 -10.22
CA ASN A 214 5.91 -2.48 -10.97
C ASN A 214 4.74 -1.50 -11.05
N LEU A 215 4.88 -0.26 -10.57
CA LEU A 215 3.84 0.74 -10.63
C LEU A 215 3.42 1.07 -12.08
N TYR A 216 4.39 1.19 -12.98
CA TYR A 216 4.09 1.45 -14.39
C TYR A 216 3.33 0.28 -15.04
N SER A 217 3.72 -0.96 -14.76
CA SER A 217 3.00 -2.13 -15.28
C SER A 217 1.57 -2.21 -14.72
N PHE A 218 1.37 -1.76 -13.48
CA PHE A 218 0.03 -1.66 -12.90
C PHE A 218 -0.83 -0.63 -13.64
N TYR A 219 -0.30 0.54 -13.99
CA TYR A 219 -1.03 1.52 -14.80
C TYR A 219 -1.35 1.01 -16.20
N CYS A 220 -0.43 0.29 -16.85
CA CYS A 220 -0.70 -0.37 -18.13
C CYS A 220 -1.83 -1.40 -18.02
N PHE A 221 -1.84 -2.19 -16.95
CA PHE A 221 -2.92 -3.13 -16.66
C PHE A 221 -4.27 -2.42 -16.45
N MET A 222 -4.32 -1.34 -15.67
CA MET A 222 -5.54 -0.53 -15.48
C MET A 222 -6.04 0.09 -16.79
N THR A 223 -5.12 0.58 -17.63
CA THR A 223 -5.44 1.06 -18.97
C THR A 223 -6.03 -0.05 -19.83
N GLY A 224 -5.48 -1.27 -19.75
CA GLY A 224 -6.02 -2.44 -20.43
C GLY A 224 -7.47 -2.76 -20.04
N ILE A 225 -7.81 -2.64 -18.76
CA ILE A 225 -9.20 -2.80 -18.28
C ILE A 225 -10.11 -1.77 -18.94
N LEU A 226 -9.73 -0.49 -18.90
CA LEU A 226 -10.55 0.62 -19.44
C LEU A 226 -10.76 0.47 -20.96
N LEU A 227 -9.74 0.10 -21.71
CA LEU A 227 -9.83 -0.13 -23.16
C LEU A 227 -10.75 -1.29 -23.50
N ASN A 228 -10.64 -2.42 -22.78
CA ASN A 228 -11.54 -3.56 -22.99
C ASN A 228 -12.99 -3.24 -22.63
N PHE A 229 -13.21 -2.55 -21.51
CA PHE A 229 -14.56 -2.13 -21.10
C PHE A 229 -15.17 -1.16 -22.10
N GLY A 230 -14.44 -0.13 -22.52
CA GLY A 230 -14.90 0.83 -23.52
C GLY A 230 -15.23 0.15 -24.86
N PHE A 231 -14.37 -0.77 -25.31
CA PHE A 231 -14.61 -1.56 -26.52
C PHE A 231 -15.86 -2.44 -26.39
N ALA A 232 -16.09 -3.09 -25.24
CA ALA A 232 -17.28 -3.90 -25.00
C ALA A 232 -18.57 -3.04 -25.06
N VAL A 233 -18.55 -1.82 -24.49
CA VAL A 233 -19.68 -0.88 -24.57
C VAL A 233 -20.00 -0.52 -26.04
N VAL A 234 -18.94 -0.17 -26.81
CA VAL A 234 -19.12 0.13 -28.26
C VAL A 234 -19.70 -1.06 -28.99
N CYS A 235 -19.25 -2.27 -28.75
CA CYS A 235 -19.78 -3.47 -29.37
C CYS A 235 -21.27 -3.69 -29.03
N VAL A 236 -21.67 -3.55 -27.78
CA VAL A 236 -23.08 -3.73 -27.35
C VAL A 236 -23.98 -2.67 -27.95
N THR A 237 -23.54 -1.41 -27.97
CA THR A 237 -24.38 -0.31 -28.57
C THR A 237 -24.53 -0.46 -30.07
N THR A 238 -23.49 -0.91 -30.79
CA THR A 238 -23.60 -1.13 -32.26
C THR A 238 -24.49 -2.33 -32.62
N LEU A 239 -24.57 -3.35 -31.76
CA LEU A 239 -25.47 -4.50 -31.94
C LEU A 239 -26.95 -4.13 -31.63
N GLY A 240 -27.16 -3.29 -30.62
CA GLY A 240 -28.50 -2.85 -30.24
C GLY A 240 -29.13 -1.86 -31.24
N ALA A 241 -28.33 -1.32 -32.18
CA ALA A 241 -28.78 -0.38 -33.22
C ALA A 241 -29.07 -1.08 -34.57
N GLN A 242 -28.88 -2.39 -34.69
CA GLN A 242 -29.23 -3.22 -35.85
C GLN A 242 -30.51 -4.01 -35.58
#